data_9421d3adf3930c61ea8041db4472647e
#
_entry.id   9421d3adf3930c61ea8041db4472647e
#
_cell.length_a   1.000
_cell.length_b   1.000
_cell.length_c   1.000
_cell.angle_alpha   90.00
_cell.angle_beta   90.00
_cell.angle_gamma   90.00
#
_symmetry.space_group_name_H-M   'P 1'
#
loop_
_entity.id
_entity.type
_entity.pdbx_description
1 polymer ?
#
loop_
_entity_poly.entity_id
_entity_poly.type
_entity_poly.pdbx_seq_one_letter_code
_entity_poly.pdbx_strand_id
1 'polypeptide(L)'
;DEVTTSEYAASMGGSQVFLEPGETQTVDTLIKCISVASANDACVTMAEYICGNEEEFVTKMNKRAKDLGMKNTHFVNCNGLDADGHLTTARDIALMSKELITTYPQIFDYCNIWMENITHKTQKGESEFGLTNTNKLIRQYEYATGLKTGSTSKAKFCVSATGRKDDIDLIAVIMAADDSKARVRDAITLLNYGFGKCQKYTEKEQKKISP
;
A
#
# COMPACT_ATOMS: atom_id res chain seq x y z
N ASP A 1 -14.90 10.88 10.03
CA ASP A 1 -15.53 9.94 10.99
C ASP A 1 -14.48 9.47 11.99
N GLU A 2 -14.94 9.11 13.21
CA GLU A 2 -14.14 8.49 14.26
C GLU A 2 -14.45 6.99 14.32
N VAL A 3 -13.43 6.19 14.57
CA VAL A 3 -13.48 4.72 14.57
C VAL A 3 -12.88 4.22 15.87
N THR A 4 -13.60 3.33 16.56
CA THR A 4 -13.14 2.72 17.81
C THR A 4 -12.46 1.38 17.53
N THR A 5 -11.28 1.19 18.10
CA THR A 5 -10.50 -0.06 17.97
C THR A 5 -11.07 -1.15 18.88
N SER A 6 -11.31 -2.33 18.32
CA SER A 6 -11.75 -3.52 19.06
C SER A 6 -10.58 -4.22 19.79
N GLU A 7 -10.90 -5.13 20.72
CA GLU A 7 -9.89 -6.02 21.32
C GLU A 7 -9.21 -6.89 20.28
N TYR A 8 -9.96 -7.35 19.27
CA TYR A 8 -9.42 -8.17 18.19
C TYR A 8 -8.42 -7.38 17.34
N ALA A 9 -8.79 -6.18 16.88
CA ALA A 9 -7.90 -5.32 16.11
C ALA A 9 -6.61 -4.96 16.87
N ALA A 10 -6.73 -4.61 18.15
CA ALA A 10 -5.59 -4.30 19.04
C ALA A 10 -4.68 -5.51 19.29
N SER A 11 -5.17 -6.74 19.12
CA SER A 11 -4.39 -7.97 19.29
C SER A 11 -3.54 -8.37 18.10
N MET A 12 -3.62 -7.64 16.97
CA MET A 12 -2.91 -7.99 15.76
C MET A 12 -1.39 -7.96 15.96
N GLY A 13 -0.72 -8.97 15.40
CA GLY A 13 0.74 -9.06 15.41
C GLY A 13 1.39 -8.36 14.20
N GLY A 14 2.71 -8.40 14.14
CA GLY A 14 3.49 -7.82 13.05
C GLY A 14 3.70 -6.32 13.19
N SER A 15 3.62 -5.56 12.09
CA SER A 15 3.73 -4.10 12.12
C SER A 15 2.48 -3.50 12.75
N GLN A 16 2.64 -2.62 13.72
CA GLN A 16 1.55 -2.02 14.49
C GLN A 16 1.87 -0.57 14.83
N VAL A 17 0.85 0.19 15.13
CA VAL A 17 0.94 1.49 15.82
C VAL A 17 0.47 1.38 17.27
N PHE A 18 0.16 0.17 17.73
CA PHE A 18 -0.21 -0.16 19.11
C PHE A 18 -1.50 0.52 19.58
N LEU A 19 -2.53 0.48 18.73
CA LEU A 19 -3.87 0.92 19.12
C LEU A 19 -4.37 0.11 20.33
N GLU A 20 -4.91 0.80 21.35
CA GLU A 20 -5.48 0.15 22.50
C GLU A 20 -6.97 -0.19 22.31
N PRO A 21 -7.49 -1.28 22.93
CA PRO A 21 -8.92 -1.55 22.91
C PRO A 21 -9.75 -0.37 23.44
N GLY A 22 -10.76 0.05 22.70
CA GLY A 22 -11.59 1.21 23.03
C GLY A 22 -11.00 2.57 22.66
N GLU A 23 -9.77 2.60 22.15
CA GLU A 23 -9.16 3.81 21.59
C GLU A 23 -9.92 4.24 20.32
N THR A 24 -10.13 5.55 20.18
CA THR A 24 -10.80 6.15 19.02
C THR A 24 -9.82 6.96 18.21
N GLN A 25 -9.79 6.70 16.90
CA GLN A 25 -8.97 7.43 15.93
C GLN A 25 -9.83 7.88 14.73
N THR A 26 -9.41 8.93 14.04
CA THR A 26 -10.08 9.34 12.81
C THR A 26 -9.75 8.38 11.66
N VAL A 27 -10.66 8.25 10.69
CA VAL A 27 -10.41 7.52 9.43
C VAL A 27 -9.13 8.02 8.76
N ASP A 28 -8.88 9.32 8.74
CA ASP A 28 -7.66 9.93 8.19
C ASP A 28 -6.40 9.42 8.90
N THR A 29 -6.40 9.42 10.23
CA THR A 29 -5.29 8.87 11.03
C THR A 29 -5.05 7.39 10.76
N LEU A 30 -6.12 6.59 10.68
CA LEU A 30 -6.00 5.16 10.40
C LEU A 30 -5.44 4.89 8.99
N ILE A 31 -5.83 5.67 7.97
CA ILE A 31 -5.25 5.58 6.62
C ILE A 31 -3.75 5.92 6.65
N LYS A 32 -3.34 6.92 7.42
CA LYS A 32 -1.91 7.25 7.63
C LYS A 32 -1.16 6.08 8.29
N CYS A 33 -1.71 5.50 9.36
CA CYS A 33 -1.13 4.32 10.02
C CYS A 33 -0.93 3.15 9.05
N ILE A 34 -1.91 2.88 8.19
CA ILE A 34 -1.86 1.82 7.19
C ILE A 34 -0.83 2.14 6.10
N SER A 35 -0.89 3.33 5.54
CA SER A 35 -0.07 3.70 4.37
C SER A 35 1.39 3.90 4.72
N VAL A 36 1.69 4.54 5.84
CA VAL A 36 3.03 4.94 6.29
C VAL A 36 3.70 3.82 7.09
N ALA A 37 3.10 3.42 8.20
CA ALA A 37 3.68 2.43 9.13
C ALA A 37 3.31 0.98 8.78
N SER A 38 2.38 0.76 7.85
CA SER A 38 1.89 -0.59 7.51
C SER A 38 1.23 -1.31 8.69
N ALA A 39 0.45 -0.57 9.48
CA ALA A 39 -0.13 -1.01 10.74
C ALA A 39 -1.26 -2.03 10.56
N ASN A 40 -1.06 -3.25 11.05
CA ASN A 40 -2.03 -4.34 10.95
C ASN A 40 -3.26 -4.12 11.84
N ASP A 41 -3.06 -3.57 13.03
CA ASP A 41 -4.12 -3.15 13.94
C ASP A 41 -5.05 -2.11 13.30
N ALA A 42 -4.49 -1.09 12.64
CA ALA A 42 -5.26 -0.10 11.90
C ALA A 42 -5.99 -0.71 10.69
N CYS A 43 -5.40 -1.71 9.99
CA CYS A 43 -6.07 -2.42 8.90
C CYS A 43 -7.34 -3.14 9.40
N VAL A 44 -7.25 -3.86 10.51
CA VAL A 44 -8.39 -4.59 11.07
C VAL A 44 -9.44 -3.62 11.64
N THR A 45 -9.00 -2.56 12.34
CA THR A 45 -9.91 -1.50 12.82
C THR A 45 -10.74 -0.90 11.67
N MET A 46 -10.10 -0.61 10.53
CA MET A 46 -10.80 -0.10 9.35
C MET A 46 -11.70 -1.16 8.69
N ALA A 47 -11.28 -2.42 8.67
CA ALA A 47 -12.09 -3.50 8.12
C ALA A 47 -13.39 -3.69 8.91
N GLU A 48 -13.29 -3.70 10.24
CA GLU A 48 -14.44 -3.76 11.15
C GLU A 48 -15.37 -2.55 11.01
N TYR A 49 -14.80 -1.35 10.90
CA TYR A 49 -15.58 -0.13 10.67
C TYR A 49 -16.40 -0.19 9.38
N ILE A 50 -15.80 -0.65 8.28
CA ILE A 50 -16.43 -0.65 6.96
C ILE A 50 -17.46 -1.77 6.81
N CYS A 51 -17.24 -2.94 7.44
CA CYS A 51 -18.01 -4.15 7.19
C CYS A 51 -18.56 -4.83 8.46
N GLY A 52 -18.26 -4.30 9.65
CA GLY A 52 -18.65 -4.88 10.93
C GLY A 52 -17.68 -5.95 11.46
N ASN A 53 -16.93 -6.62 10.59
CA ASN A 53 -15.88 -7.57 10.95
C ASN A 53 -14.90 -7.78 9.79
N GLU A 54 -13.75 -8.41 10.08
CA GLU A 54 -12.70 -8.66 9.10
C GLU A 54 -13.15 -9.66 8.00
N GLU A 55 -13.92 -10.69 8.34
CA GLU A 55 -14.36 -11.74 7.40
C GLU A 55 -15.22 -11.16 6.27
N GLU A 56 -16.19 -10.30 6.61
CA GLU A 56 -17.03 -9.61 5.65
C GLU A 56 -16.21 -8.63 4.78
N PHE A 57 -15.21 -7.98 5.38
CA PHE A 57 -14.30 -7.11 4.62
C PHE A 57 -13.45 -7.91 3.64
N VAL A 58 -12.89 -9.04 4.05
CA VAL A 58 -12.13 -9.96 3.18
C VAL A 58 -13.01 -10.51 2.04
N THR A 59 -14.27 -10.83 2.32
CA THR A 59 -15.24 -11.20 1.29
C THR A 59 -15.42 -10.09 0.26
N LYS A 60 -15.52 -8.84 0.71
CA LYS A 60 -15.58 -7.65 -0.16
C LYS A 60 -14.28 -7.44 -0.94
N MET A 61 -13.10 -7.66 -0.32
CA MET A 61 -11.81 -7.61 -0.99
C MET A 61 -11.74 -8.64 -2.14
N ASN A 62 -12.12 -9.88 -1.89
CA ASN A 62 -12.12 -10.95 -2.90
C ASN A 62 -13.11 -10.66 -4.04
N LYS A 63 -14.29 -10.12 -3.72
CA LYS A 63 -15.23 -9.67 -4.75
C LYS A 63 -14.60 -8.57 -5.62
N ARG A 64 -13.97 -7.58 -5.00
CA ARG A 64 -13.30 -6.49 -5.73
C ARG A 64 -12.15 -6.99 -6.59
N ALA A 65 -11.34 -7.91 -6.08
CA ALA A 65 -10.28 -8.55 -6.85
C ALA A 65 -10.83 -9.23 -8.12
N LYS A 66 -11.94 -9.96 -8.00
CA LYS A 66 -12.63 -10.57 -9.15
C LYS A 66 -13.12 -9.51 -10.14
N ASP A 67 -13.75 -8.44 -9.67
CA ASP A 67 -14.27 -7.35 -10.50
C ASP A 67 -13.15 -6.63 -11.27
N LEU A 68 -11.95 -6.54 -10.69
CA LEU A 68 -10.74 -5.98 -11.31
C LEU A 68 -10.02 -6.96 -12.25
N GLY A 69 -10.48 -8.20 -12.36
CA GLY A 69 -9.84 -9.23 -13.19
C GLY A 69 -8.54 -9.80 -12.60
N MET A 70 -8.36 -9.72 -11.28
CA MET A 70 -7.23 -10.31 -10.55
C MET A 70 -7.42 -11.83 -10.41
N LYS A 71 -7.11 -12.56 -11.49
CA LYS A 71 -7.48 -13.99 -11.62
C LYS A 71 -6.70 -14.93 -10.71
N ASN A 72 -5.55 -14.50 -10.20
CA ASN A 72 -4.65 -15.32 -9.39
C ASN A 72 -4.48 -14.72 -7.98
N THR A 73 -5.52 -14.03 -7.50
CA THR A 73 -5.54 -13.42 -6.17
C THR A 73 -6.64 -13.98 -5.33
N HIS A 74 -6.28 -14.35 -4.10
CA HIS A 74 -7.21 -14.71 -3.04
C HIS A 74 -6.72 -14.13 -1.72
N PHE A 75 -7.54 -13.31 -1.09
CA PHE A 75 -7.27 -12.72 0.22
C PHE A 75 -7.90 -13.59 1.31
N VAL A 76 -7.15 -13.82 2.39
CA VAL A 76 -7.59 -14.57 3.58
C VAL A 76 -7.70 -13.64 4.80
N ASN A 77 -6.94 -12.55 4.79
CA ASN A 77 -7.01 -11.48 5.80
C ASN A 77 -6.86 -10.11 5.14
N CYS A 78 -7.13 -9.05 5.89
CA CYS A 78 -7.09 -7.67 5.37
C CYS A 78 -5.73 -6.99 5.50
N ASN A 79 -4.79 -7.56 6.25
CA ASN A 79 -3.52 -6.92 6.60
C ASN A 79 -2.29 -7.50 5.89
N GLY A 80 -2.40 -8.68 5.30
CA GLY A 80 -1.32 -9.32 4.52
C GLY A 80 -0.39 -10.21 5.34
N LEU A 81 -0.76 -10.59 6.56
CA LEU A 81 -0.03 -11.62 7.29
C LEU A 81 -0.09 -12.98 6.58
N ASP A 82 0.98 -13.77 6.70
CA ASP A 82 1.06 -15.09 6.08
C ASP A 82 -0.10 -15.99 6.54
N ALA A 83 -0.89 -16.47 5.58
CA ALA A 83 -1.96 -17.44 5.77
C ALA A 83 -2.01 -18.39 4.58
N ASP A 84 -2.47 -19.62 4.81
CA ASP A 84 -2.61 -20.60 3.74
C ASP A 84 -3.71 -20.14 2.77
N GLY A 85 -3.40 -20.14 1.48
CA GLY A 85 -4.30 -19.65 0.45
C GLY A 85 -4.29 -18.12 0.24
N HIS A 86 -3.54 -17.33 1.02
CA HIS A 86 -3.37 -15.90 0.81
C HIS A 86 -2.36 -15.66 -0.32
N LEU A 87 -2.85 -15.53 -1.55
CA LEU A 87 -2.02 -15.54 -2.76
C LEU A 87 -2.35 -14.37 -3.69
N THR A 88 -1.32 -13.92 -4.41
CA THR A 88 -1.47 -12.94 -5.49
C THR A 88 -0.34 -13.06 -6.51
N THR A 89 -0.35 -12.22 -7.54
CA THR A 89 0.73 -12.08 -8.54
C THR A 89 1.12 -10.63 -8.75
N ALA A 90 2.30 -10.38 -9.29
CA ALA A 90 2.73 -9.03 -9.64
C ALA A 90 1.76 -8.34 -10.62
N ARG A 91 1.18 -9.10 -11.56
CA ARG A 91 0.17 -8.58 -12.50
C ARG A 91 -1.10 -8.12 -11.77
N ASP A 92 -1.60 -8.94 -10.85
CA ASP A 92 -2.84 -8.65 -10.14
C ASP A 92 -2.66 -7.45 -9.19
N ILE A 93 -1.51 -7.35 -8.51
CA ILE A 93 -1.16 -6.17 -7.71
C ILE A 93 -1.06 -4.92 -8.59
N ALA A 94 -0.52 -5.01 -9.81
CA ALA A 94 -0.48 -3.87 -10.73
C ALA A 94 -1.89 -3.43 -11.16
N LEU A 95 -2.83 -4.37 -11.36
CA LEU A 95 -4.24 -4.06 -11.66
C LEU A 95 -4.90 -3.30 -10.51
N MET A 96 -4.74 -3.81 -9.28
CA MET A 96 -5.27 -3.15 -8.08
C MET A 96 -4.65 -1.77 -7.87
N SER A 97 -3.33 -1.66 -8.03
CA SER A 97 -2.61 -0.39 -7.89
C SER A 97 -3.06 0.64 -8.92
N LYS A 98 -3.25 0.21 -10.18
CA LYS A 98 -3.79 1.08 -11.24
C LYS A 98 -5.15 1.62 -10.85
N GLU A 99 -6.08 0.75 -10.45
CA GLU A 99 -7.41 1.15 -10.00
C GLU A 99 -7.33 2.18 -8.86
N LEU A 100 -6.51 1.90 -7.86
CA LEU A 100 -6.37 2.78 -6.70
C LEU A 100 -5.90 4.18 -7.10
N ILE A 101 -4.80 4.29 -7.87
CA ILE A 101 -4.21 5.60 -8.20
C ILE A 101 -5.01 6.38 -9.25
N THR A 102 -5.81 5.70 -10.08
CA THR A 102 -6.64 6.39 -11.09
C THR A 102 -8.00 6.81 -10.57
N THR A 103 -8.59 6.03 -9.66
CA THR A 103 -9.92 6.30 -9.11
C THR A 103 -9.84 7.14 -7.82
N TYR A 104 -8.79 6.94 -7.03
CA TYR A 104 -8.59 7.60 -5.74
C TYR A 104 -7.19 8.24 -5.64
N PRO A 105 -6.88 9.26 -6.45
CA PRO A 105 -5.54 9.86 -6.51
C PRO A 105 -5.11 10.50 -5.17
N GLN A 106 -6.04 10.76 -4.26
CA GLN A 106 -5.76 11.21 -2.89
C GLN A 106 -4.85 10.25 -2.11
N ILE A 107 -4.73 8.98 -2.54
CA ILE A 107 -3.80 8.03 -1.92
C ILE A 107 -2.35 8.55 -1.93
N PHE A 108 -1.99 9.40 -2.89
CA PHE A 108 -0.67 10.00 -2.95
C PHE A 108 -0.38 10.96 -1.80
N ASP A 109 -1.40 11.58 -1.20
CA ASP A 109 -1.26 12.44 -0.03
C ASP A 109 -0.82 11.65 1.21
N TYR A 110 -1.14 10.36 1.27
CA TYR A 110 -0.79 9.45 2.36
C TYR A 110 0.51 8.68 2.10
N CYS A 111 0.64 8.05 0.95
CA CYS A 111 1.78 7.16 0.69
C CYS A 111 3.12 7.91 0.49
N ASN A 112 3.10 9.23 0.30
CA ASN A 112 4.28 10.07 0.22
C ASN A 112 4.71 10.70 1.57
N ILE A 113 3.92 10.56 2.63
CA ILE A 113 4.33 10.97 3.98
C ILE A 113 5.57 10.16 4.37
N TRP A 114 6.67 10.84 4.70
CA TRP A 114 7.89 10.16 5.16
C TRP A 114 7.86 9.87 6.65
N MET A 115 7.51 10.87 7.44
CA MET A 115 7.35 10.78 8.89
C MET A 115 6.24 11.71 9.33
N GLU A 116 5.42 11.25 10.27
CA GLU A 116 4.36 12.03 10.90
C GLU A 116 4.09 11.49 12.30
N ASN A 117 3.62 12.33 13.21
CA ASN A 117 3.17 11.88 14.53
C ASN A 117 1.66 11.72 14.53
N ILE A 118 1.18 10.71 15.24
CA ILE A 118 -0.22 10.55 15.63
C ILE A 118 -0.33 10.64 17.16
N THR A 119 -1.51 11.01 17.64
CA THR A 119 -1.78 11.07 19.07
C THR A 119 -2.70 9.92 19.46
N HIS A 120 -2.24 9.04 20.33
CA HIS A 120 -3.09 8.07 21.00
C HIS A 120 -3.89 8.78 22.09
N LYS A 121 -5.21 8.53 22.09
CA LYS A 121 -6.12 9.01 23.15
C LYS A 121 -6.74 7.82 23.82
N THR A 122 -6.18 7.45 24.97
CA THR A 122 -6.60 6.27 25.73
C THR A 122 -7.10 6.68 27.11
N GLN A 123 -7.65 5.72 27.84
CA GLN A 123 -8.04 5.94 29.26
C GLN A 123 -6.85 6.32 30.15
N LYS A 124 -5.62 6.04 29.73
CA LYS A 124 -4.38 6.37 30.47
C LYS A 124 -3.88 7.80 30.17
N GLY A 125 -4.52 8.50 29.21
CA GLY A 125 -4.15 9.82 28.77
C GLY A 125 -3.75 9.87 27.29
N GLU A 126 -3.12 10.97 26.87
CA GLU A 126 -2.64 11.19 25.52
C GLU A 126 -1.14 10.89 25.43
N SER A 127 -0.72 10.28 24.32
CA SER A 127 0.70 10.04 24.01
C SER A 127 0.95 10.14 22.51
N GLU A 128 2.12 10.68 22.13
CA GLU A 128 2.54 10.79 20.74
C GLU A 128 3.20 9.51 20.24
N PHE A 129 2.91 9.11 19.01
CA PHE A 129 3.54 7.99 18.33
C PHE A 129 4.03 8.42 16.94
N GLY A 130 5.31 8.17 16.66
CA GLY A 130 5.94 8.54 15.39
C GLY A 130 5.73 7.48 14.32
N LEU A 131 5.07 7.84 13.23
CA LEU A 131 5.01 7.03 12.02
C LEU A 131 6.27 7.25 11.17
N THR A 132 6.82 6.18 10.61
CA THR A 132 7.91 6.25 9.61
C THR A 132 7.56 5.38 8.43
N ASN A 133 7.71 5.93 7.22
CA ASN A 133 7.32 5.23 6.00
C ASN A 133 8.24 4.02 5.73
N THR A 134 7.62 2.88 5.55
CA THR A 134 8.30 1.63 5.19
C THR A 134 8.81 1.63 3.75
N ASN A 135 8.28 2.50 2.89
CA ASN A 135 8.67 2.61 1.48
C ASN A 135 9.84 3.59 1.28
N LYS A 136 11.05 3.09 1.40
CA LYS A 136 12.27 3.89 1.20
C LYS A 136 12.45 4.41 -0.24
N LEU A 137 11.72 3.87 -1.21
CA LEU A 137 11.77 4.31 -2.61
C LEU A 137 11.45 5.80 -2.75
N ILE A 138 10.48 6.32 -2.00
CA ILE A 138 10.05 7.72 -2.05
C ILE A 138 11.15 8.73 -1.64
N ARG A 139 12.23 8.25 -1.01
CA ARG A 139 13.40 9.08 -0.63
C ARG A 139 14.62 8.79 -1.49
N GLN A 140 14.61 7.72 -2.28
CA GLN A 140 15.78 7.24 -3.05
C GLN A 140 15.62 7.43 -4.56
N TYR A 141 14.41 7.74 -5.02
CA TYR A 141 14.13 7.90 -6.44
C TYR A 141 13.27 9.15 -6.69
N GLU A 142 13.82 10.10 -7.43
CA GLU A 142 13.21 11.42 -7.66
C GLU A 142 11.82 11.38 -8.31
N TYR A 143 11.56 10.37 -9.13
CA TYR A 143 10.27 10.21 -9.83
C TYR A 143 9.27 9.36 -9.04
N ALA A 144 9.62 8.85 -7.85
CA ALA A 144 8.72 8.02 -7.06
C ALA A 144 7.52 8.82 -6.53
N THR A 145 6.33 8.25 -6.72
CA THR A 145 5.06 8.79 -6.20
C THR A 145 4.39 7.87 -5.17
N GLY A 146 4.99 6.73 -4.86
CA GLY A 146 4.48 5.77 -3.87
C GLY A 146 4.87 4.34 -4.27
N LEU A 147 4.12 3.29 -3.97
CA LEU A 147 2.80 3.23 -3.36
C LEU A 147 2.88 2.51 -1.99
N LYS A 148 3.09 1.17 -2.00
CA LYS A 148 3.08 0.35 -0.78
C LYS A 148 4.10 -0.77 -0.82
N THR A 149 4.77 -1.00 0.32
CA THR A 149 5.66 -2.15 0.55
C THR A 149 4.99 -3.23 1.39
N GLY A 150 5.48 -4.45 1.27
CA GLY A 150 5.14 -5.55 2.15
C GLY A 150 6.34 -6.46 2.37
N SER A 151 6.39 -7.13 3.52
CA SER A 151 7.37 -8.20 3.75
C SER A 151 6.87 -9.17 4.80
N THR A 152 6.99 -10.46 4.48
CA THR A 152 6.73 -11.57 5.40
C THR A 152 7.80 -12.63 5.20
N SER A 153 7.83 -13.63 6.06
CA SER A 153 8.80 -14.74 5.90
C SER A 153 8.54 -15.55 4.63
N LYS A 154 7.28 -15.73 4.21
CA LYS A 154 6.92 -16.45 2.98
C LYS A 154 7.01 -15.57 1.74
N ALA A 155 6.49 -14.35 1.78
CA ALA A 155 6.47 -13.44 0.63
C ALA A 155 7.80 -12.73 0.37
N LYS A 156 8.75 -12.75 1.30
CA LYS A 156 10.00 -11.98 1.26
C LYS A 156 9.70 -10.48 1.11
N PHE A 157 10.49 -9.73 0.35
CA PHE A 157 10.35 -8.27 0.20
C PHE A 157 9.62 -7.92 -1.09
N CYS A 158 8.45 -7.26 -0.94
CA CYS A 158 7.58 -6.88 -2.04
C CYS A 158 7.36 -5.36 -2.06
N VAL A 159 7.10 -4.80 -3.24
CA VAL A 159 6.66 -3.42 -3.42
C VAL A 159 5.78 -3.28 -4.66
N SER A 160 4.68 -2.56 -4.52
CA SER A 160 4.03 -1.88 -5.62
C SER A 160 4.58 -0.45 -5.64
N ALA A 161 5.41 -0.14 -6.62
CA ALA A 161 6.04 1.15 -6.81
C ALA A 161 5.29 1.95 -7.88
N THR A 162 5.08 3.24 -7.63
CA THR A 162 4.58 4.17 -8.63
C THR A 162 5.59 5.27 -8.89
N GLY A 163 5.62 5.76 -10.11
CA GLY A 163 6.49 6.86 -10.49
C GLY A 163 5.88 7.70 -11.59
N ARG A 164 6.19 9.01 -11.58
CA ARG A 164 5.75 9.96 -12.61
C ARG A 164 6.96 10.70 -13.18
N LYS A 165 7.04 10.72 -14.49
CA LYS A 165 8.05 11.49 -15.23
C LYS A 165 7.46 11.95 -16.56
N ASP A 166 7.61 13.24 -16.89
CA ASP A 166 7.17 13.82 -18.18
C ASP A 166 5.70 13.45 -18.53
N ASP A 167 4.79 13.63 -17.56
CA ASP A 167 3.36 13.28 -17.61
C ASP A 167 3.05 11.79 -17.87
N ILE A 168 4.05 10.92 -17.72
CA ILE A 168 3.88 9.47 -17.79
C ILE A 168 3.84 8.88 -16.37
N ASP A 169 2.74 8.22 -16.05
CA ASP A 169 2.60 7.45 -14.82
C ASP A 169 2.92 5.97 -15.07
N LEU A 170 3.76 5.39 -14.24
CA LEU A 170 4.13 3.98 -14.31
C LEU A 170 3.91 3.28 -12.96
N ILE A 171 3.60 2.00 -13.06
CA ILE A 171 3.55 1.08 -11.92
C ILE A 171 4.58 -0.02 -12.16
N ALA A 172 5.42 -0.28 -11.17
CA ALA A 172 6.34 -1.40 -11.14
C ALA A 172 6.09 -2.25 -9.89
N VAL A 173 5.83 -3.53 -10.08
CA VAL A 173 5.58 -4.46 -8.97
C VAL A 173 6.73 -5.44 -8.86
N ILE A 174 7.40 -5.43 -7.71
CA ILE A 174 8.45 -6.38 -7.36
C ILE A 174 7.90 -7.31 -6.27
N MET A 175 8.07 -8.60 -6.46
CA MET A 175 7.68 -9.62 -5.49
C MET A 175 8.85 -10.54 -5.18
N ALA A 176 8.90 -10.99 -3.94
CA ALA A 176 9.87 -11.97 -3.45
C ALA A 176 11.35 -11.57 -3.65
N ALA A 177 11.67 -10.28 -3.57
CA ALA A 177 13.07 -9.84 -3.55
C ALA A 177 13.79 -10.37 -2.30
N ASP A 178 15.09 -10.62 -2.40
CA ASP A 178 15.86 -11.23 -1.32
C ASP A 178 16.03 -10.32 -0.11
N ASP A 179 16.08 -9.00 -0.33
CA ASP A 179 16.18 -8.00 0.72
C ASP A 179 15.50 -6.68 0.34
N SER A 180 15.42 -5.77 1.31
CA SER A 180 14.79 -4.47 1.11
C SER A 180 15.54 -3.56 0.13
N LYS A 181 16.87 -3.72 -0.04
CA LYS A 181 17.67 -2.92 -0.98
C LYS A 181 17.46 -3.44 -2.41
N ALA A 182 17.46 -4.77 -2.59
CA ALA A 182 17.14 -5.41 -3.86
C ALA A 182 15.77 -4.98 -4.37
N ARG A 183 14.74 -5.02 -3.51
CA ARG A 183 13.38 -4.54 -3.81
C ARG A 183 13.37 -3.12 -4.38
N VAL A 184 14.07 -2.18 -3.75
CA VAL A 184 14.12 -0.77 -4.19
C VAL A 184 14.90 -0.63 -5.49
N ARG A 185 16.08 -1.25 -5.59
CA ARG A 185 16.92 -1.22 -6.79
C ARG A 185 16.18 -1.75 -8.03
N ASP A 186 15.49 -2.87 -7.86
CA ASP A 186 14.78 -3.53 -8.96
C ASP A 186 13.54 -2.70 -9.38
N ALA A 187 12.84 -2.06 -8.43
CA ALA A 187 11.77 -1.13 -8.74
C ALA A 187 12.25 0.08 -9.54
N ILE A 188 13.37 0.71 -9.13
CA ILE A 188 13.99 1.83 -9.86
C ILE A 188 14.39 1.40 -11.27
N THR A 189 15.02 0.23 -11.41
CA THR A 189 15.45 -0.31 -12.70
C THR A 189 14.27 -0.50 -13.64
N LEU A 190 13.17 -1.06 -13.13
CA LEU A 190 11.97 -1.34 -13.91
C LEU A 190 11.24 -0.04 -14.30
N LEU A 191 11.13 0.93 -13.40
CA LEU A 191 10.56 2.26 -13.70
C LEU A 191 11.39 3.00 -14.76
N ASN A 192 12.72 3.04 -14.62
CA ASN A 192 13.60 3.66 -15.61
C ASN A 192 13.49 3.00 -16.98
N TYR A 193 13.42 1.67 -17.03
CA TYR A 193 13.18 0.94 -18.27
C TYR A 193 11.83 1.34 -18.92
N GLY A 194 10.77 1.43 -18.11
CA GLY A 194 9.45 1.83 -18.58
C GLY A 194 9.43 3.25 -19.14
N PHE A 195 9.99 4.22 -18.41
CA PHE A 195 10.08 5.62 -18.86
C PHE A 195 10.87 5.73 -20.19
N GLY A 196 12.02 5.05 -20.29
CA GLY A 196 12.81 5.04 -21.53
C GLY A 196 12.08 4.39 -22.72
N LYS A 197 11.18 3.44 -22.49
CA LYS A 197 10.34 2.86 -23.55
C LYS A 197 9.22 3.81 -23.97
N CYS A 198 8.53 4.45 -23.05
CA CYS A 198 7.48 5.41 -23.34
C CYS A 198 8.02 6.64 -24.08
N GLN A 199 9.17 7.18 -23.69
CA GLN A 199 9.81 8.29 -24.37
C GLN A 199 10.12 7.96 -25.85
N LYS A 200 10.73 6.80 -26.12
CA LYS A 200 11.02 6.36 -27.49
C LYS A 200 9.76 6.18 -28.34
N TYR A 201 8.65 5.78 -27.72
CA TYR A 201 7.37 5.66 -28.42
C TYR A 201 6.85 7.05 -28.81
N THR A 202 6.82 8.00 -27.89
CA THR A 202 6.37 9.38 -28.11
C THR A 202 7.19 10.07 -29.20
N GLU A 203 8.52 9.95 -29.20
CA GLU A 203 9.40 10.50 -30.26
C GLU A 203 9.11 9.92 -31.65
N LYS A 204 8.78 8.62 -31.72
CA LYS A 204 8.41 7.97 -33.00
C LYS A 204 7.08 8.47 -33.55
N GLU A 205 6.09 8.65 -32.69
CA GLU A 205 4.78 9.16 -33.11
C GLU A 205 4.86 10.63 -33.53
N GLN A 206 5.62 11.46 -32.83
CA GLN A 206 5.86 12.85 -33.19
C GLN A 206 6.53 12.97 -34.60
N LYS A 207 7.52 12.10 -34.91
CA LYS A 207 8.18 12.06 -36.22
C LYS A 207 7.25 11.64 -37.39
N LYS A 208 6.16 10.93 -37.09
CA LYS A 208 5.16 10.58 -38.12
C LYS A 208 4.18 11.72 -38.41
N ILE A 209 4.03 12.66 -37.49
CA ILE A 209 3.07 13.77 -37.59
C ILE A 209 3.74 15.05 -38.08
N SER A 210 5.06 15.14 -37.99
CA SER A 210 5.83 16.26 -38.56
C SER A 210 6.06 16.05 -40.07
N PRO A 211 5.67 17.00 -40.94
CA PRO A 211 5.84 16.90 -42.40
C PRO A 211 7.30 16.91 -42.81
#